data_7ec8f973d4e149f9f9dfafe92c58cd93
#
_entry.id   7ec8f973d4e149f9f9dfafe92c58cd93
#
_cell.length_a   1.000
_cell.length_b   1.000
_cell.length_c   1.000
_cell.angle_alpha   90.00
_cell.angle_beta   90.00
_cell.angle_gamma   90.00
#
_symmetry.space_group_name_H-M   'P 1'
#
loop_
_entity.id
_entity.type
_entity.pdbx_description
1 polymer ?
#
loop_
_entity_poly.entity_id
_entity_poly.type
_entity_poly.pdbx_seq_one_letter_code
_entity_poly.pdbx_strand_id
1 'polypeptide(L)'
;MYWNQHLESDDEDQWLAGMESAEDELEIKEAVRVQDPISTLELPKPLTVEEGTNLHHALDVLQKKRQNCILVVKNDVLQGILTERDILLKVTGKGYDLDLVTVDEFMTPDPEYLTPENPLAYALNKMHIGGFRHVPIVNDDRVPVGLIGITYIISTIADYFSREIINLPPLDRQVDSDQPEGG
;
A
#
# COMPACT_ATOMS: atom_id res chain seq x y z
N MET A 1 49.99 31.85 23.14
CA MET A 1 50.49 30.77 23.99
C MET A 1 49.27 30.11 24.65
N TYR A 2 48.98 28.84 24.29
CA TYR A 2 48.02 27.91 24.89
C TYR A 2 46.52 28.24 24.82
N TRP A 3 45.91 27.82 23.73
CA TRP A 3 44.59 27.18 23.78
C TRP A 3 44.72 25.87 23.03
N ASN A 4 44.92 24.82 23.76
CA ASN A 4 44.69 23.46 23.35
C ASN A 4 44.46 22.63 24.60
N GLN A 5 43.31 22.04 24.79
CA GLN A 5 43.18 20.64 25.23
C GLN A 5 41.75 20.32 25.71
N HIS A 6 41.28 19.22 25.19
CA HIS A 6 40.24 18.34 25.70
C HIS A 6 38.78 18.88 25.62
N LEU A 7 38.25 18.78 24.44
CA LEU A 7 36.86 18.34 24.30
C LEU A 7 36.94 16.83 24.09
N GLU A 8 36.39 16.12 25.05
CA GLU A 8 36.50 14.71 25.22
C GLU A 8 35.81 13.95 24.10
N SER A 9 36.54 13.08 23.42
CA SER A 9 36.10 12.14 22.40
C SER A 9 35.10 11.11 22.93
N ASP A 10 34.94 11.02 24.23
CA ASP A 10 34.09 10.00 24.87
C ASP A 10 32.59 10.28 24.74
N ASP A 11 32.17 11.54 24.62
CA ASP A 11 30.76 11.90 24.49
C ASP A 11 30.24 11.72 23.05
N GLU A 12 31.07 11.96 22.04
CA GLU A 12 30.73 11.72 20.64
C GLU A 12 30.65 10.21 20.33
N ASP A 13 31.60 9.42 20.87
CA ASP A 13 31.59 7.97 20.68
C ASP A 13 30.40 7.30 21.40
N GLN A 14 30.01 7.80 22.60
CA GLN A 14 28.80 7.32 23.28
C GLN A 14 27.51 7.70 22.55
N TRP A 15 27.47 8.88 21.95
CA TRP A 15 26.29 9.33 21.18
C TRP A 15 26.14 8.54 19.89
N LEU A 16 27.25 8.28 19.17
CA LEU A 16 27.27 7.45 17.96
C LEU A 16 26.93 5.98 18.27
N ALA A 17 27.48 5.41 19.35
CA ALA A 17 27.14 4.05 19.78
C ALA A 17 25.64 3.92 20.19
N GLY A 18 25.08 4.98 20.78
CA GLY A 18 23.65 5.03 21.12
C GLY A 18 22.76 5.12 19.88
N MET A 19 23.21 5.80 18.83
CA MET A 19 22.49 5.85 17.54
C MET A 19 22.55 4.51 16.80
N GLU A 20 23.74 3.89 16.69
CA GLU A 20 23.89 2.57 16.06
C GLU A 20 23.01 1.51 16.75
N SER A 21 23.01 1.47 18.10
CA SER A 21 22.18 0.50 18.83
C SER A 21 20.67 0.75 18.68
N ALA A 22 20.25 2.01 18.52
CA ALA A 22 18.85 2.37 18.29
C ALA A 22 18.42 2.06 16.84
N GLU A 23 19.30 2.28 15.87
CA GLU A 23 19.07 1.94 14.48
C GLU A 23 18.98 0.41 14.28
N ASP A 24 19.90 -0.36 14.90
CA ASP A 24 19.86 -1.81 14.88
C ASP A 24 18.58 -2.38 15.54
N GLU A 25 18.14 -1.79 16.65
CA GLU A 25 16.90 -2.22 17.34
C GLU A 25 15.65 -1.85 16.54
N LEU A 26 15.66 -0.74 15.80
CA LEU A 26 14.62 -0.36 14.87
C LEU A 26 14.57 -1.32 13.65
N GLU A 27 15.71 -1.58 13.02
CA GLU A 27 15.80 -2.51 11.89
C GLU A 27 15.31 -3.92 12.25
N ILE A 28 15.62 -4.42 13.45
CA ILE A 28 15.15 -5.73 13.92
C ILE A 28 13.65 -5.73 14.13
N LYS A 29 13.06 -4.68 14.69
CA LYS A 29 11.61 -4.57 14.92
C LYS A 29 10.83 -4.40 13.61
N GLU A 30 11.36 -3.63 12.66
CA GLU A 30 10.80 -3.48 11.31
C GLU A 30 10.85 -4.78 10.52
N ALA A 31 12.01 -5.46 10.54
CA ALA A 31 12.21 -6.72 9.84
C ALA A 31 11.22 -7.81 10.32
N VAL A 32 10.89 -7.83 11.61
CA VAL A 32 9.93 -8.80 12.16
C VAL A 32 8.54 -8.60 11.60
N ARG A 33 8.02 -7.35 11.54
CA ARG A 33 6.63 -7.11 11.10
C ARG A 33 6.40 -7.31 9.62
N VAL A 34 7.34 -6.94 8.77
CA VAL A 34 7.21 -7.17 7.31
C VAL A 34 7.45 -8.63 6.94
N GLN A 35 8.12 -9.40 7.81
CA GLN A 35 8.31 -10.84 7.66
C GLN A 35 7.17 -11.67 8.27
N ASP A 36 6.29 -11.05 9.05
CA ASP A 36 5.15 -11.74 9.61
C ASP A 36 4.22 -12.24 8.52
N PRO A 37 3.61 -13.42 8.68
CA PRO A 37 2.60 -13.92 7.76
C PRO A 37 1.42 -12.97 7.65
N ILE A 38 0.88 -12.83 6.45
CA ILE A 38 -0.31 -12.01 6.17
C ILE A 38 -1.49 -12.44 7.04
N SER A 39 -1.57 -13.71 7.43
CA SER A 39 -2.61 -14.24 8.33
C SER A 39 -2.65 -13.58 9.71
N THR A 40 -1.58 -12.91 10.14
CA THR A 40 -1.56 -12.14 11.40
C THR A 40 -2.24 -10.79 11.31
N LEU A 41 -2.59 -10.36 10.10
CA LEU A 41 -3.20 -9.07 9.82
C LEU A 41 -4.73 -9.19 9.73
N GLU A 42 -5.43 -8.19 10.27
CA GLU A 42 -6.87 -8.05 10.08
C GLU A 42 -7.16 -7.40 8.72
N LEU A 43 -7.24 -8.22 7.67
CA LEU A 43 -7.56 -7.72 6.34
C LEU A 43 -9.06 -7.49 6.17
N PRO A 44 -9.45 -6.39 5.50
CA PRO A 44 -10.84 -6.20 5.13
C PRO A 44 -11.29 -7.26 4.14
N LYS A 45 -12.56 -7.67 4.24
CA LYS A 45 -13.15 -8.57 3.25
C LYS A 45 -13.06 -7.93 1.85
N PRO A 46 -12.53 -8.64 0.85
CA PRO A 46 -12.40 -8.10 -0.48
C PRO A 46 -13.77 -7.87 -1.12
N LEU A 47 -13.88 -6.81 -1.92
CA LEU A 47 -15.05 -6.57 -2.74
C LEU A 47 -14.96 -7.43 -3.99
N THR A 48 -16.01 -8.22 -4.27
CA THR A 48 -16.04 -9.14 -5.42
C THR A 48 -17.27 -8.93 -6.27
N VAL A 49 -17.16 -9.21 -7.57
CA VAL A 49 -18.28 -9.38 -8.53
C VAL A 49 -18.05 -10.63 -9.36
N GLU A 50 -19.13 -11.23 -9.85
CA GLU A 50 -19.03 -12.38 -10.76
C GLU A 50 -18.57 -11.95 -12.16
N GLU A 51 -17.84 -12.85 -12.83
CA GLU A 51 -17.54 -12.77 -14.26
C GLU A 51 -18.83 -12.51 -15.05
N GLY A 52 -18.79 -11.67 -16.08
CA GLY A 52 -19.97 -11.27 -16.85
C GLY A 52 -20.82 -10.17 -16.21
N THR A 53 -20.47 -9.67 -15.03
CA THR A 53 -21.14 -8.50 -14.44
C THR A 53 -20.96 -7.28 -15.36
N ASN A 54 -22.06 -6.55 -15.65
CA ASN A 54 -21.94 -5.34 -16.44
C ASN A 54 -21.12 -4.27 -15.71
N LEU A 55 -20.43 -3.45 -16.48
CA LEU A 55 -19.49 -2.48 -15.94
C LEU A 55 -20.19 -1.40 -15.12
N HIS A 56 -21.42 -1.00 -15.48
CA HIS A 56 -22.22 -0.05 -14.72
C HIS A 56 -22.43 -0.54 -13.28
N HIS A 57 -22.86 -1.79 -13.11
CA HIS A 57 -23.06 -2.36 -11.79
C HIS A 57 -21.77 -2.41 -10.97
N ALA A 58 -20.66 -2.83 -11.58
CA ALA A 58 -19.36 -2.88 -10.90
C ALA A 58 -18.90 -1.49 -10.43
N LEU A 59 -19.08 -0.45 -11.27
CA LEU A 59 -18.77 0.93 -10.92
C LEU A 59 -19.66 1.46 -9.79
N ASP A 60 -20.95 1.14 -9.84
CA ASP A 60 -21.91 1.51 -8.79
C ASP A 60 -21.54 0.89 -7.44
N VAL A 61 -21.12 -0.37 -7.43
CA VAL A 61 -20.62 -1.07 -6.23
C VAL A 61 -19.34 -0.42 -5.71
N LEU A 62 -18.36 -0.12 -6.58
CA LEU A 62 -17.11 0.57 -6.20
C LEU A 62 -17.40 1.92 -5.55
N GLN A 63 -18.26 2.74 -6.17
CA GLN A 63 -18.63 4.06 -5.65
C GLN A 63 -19.35 3.98 -4.30
N LYS A 64 -20.35 3.12 -4.18
CA LYS A 64 -21.12 2.94 -2.93
C LYS A 64 -20.24 2.46 -1.77
N LYS A 65 -19.28 1.58 -2.07
CA LYS A 65 -18.36 1.02 -1.07
C LYS A 65 -17.12 1.89 -0.85
N ARG A 66 -16.92 2.93 -1.69
CA ARG A 66 -15.73 3.81 -1.66
C ARG A 66 -14.43 3.00 -1.74
N GLN A 67 -14.40 2.02 -2.64
CA GLN A 67 -13.25 1.17 -2.88
C GLN A 67 -12.60 1.52 -4.22
N ASN A 68 -11.29 1.31 -4.32
CA ASN A 68 -10.46 1.68 -5.48
C ASN A 68 -10.30 0.52 -6.47
N CYS A 69 -10.72 -0.67 -6.09
CA CYS A 69 -10.68 -1.86 -6.94
C CYS A 69 -11.72 -2.88 -6.50
N ILE A 70 -12.04 -3.79 -7.42
CA ILE A 70 -12.95 -4.91 -7.22
C ILE A 70 -12.33 -6.16 -7.82
N LEU A 71 -12.47 -7.29 -7.14
CA LEU A 71 -12.01 -8.58 -7.66
C LEU A 71 -13.12 -9.21 -8.48
N VAL A 72 -12.76 -9.77 -9.62
CA VAL A 72 -13.67 -10.51 -10.48
C VAL A 72 -13.48 -12.00 -10.20
N VAL A 73 -14.57 -12.67 -9.87
CA VAL A 73 -14.56 -14.11 -9.55
C VAL A 73 -15.46 -14.89 -10.49
N LYS A 74 -15.19 -16.19 -10.57
CA LYS A 74 -16.07 -17.15 -11.23
C LYS A 74 -16.26 -18.35 -10.31
N ASN A 75 -17.47 -18.59 -9.85
CA ASN A 75 -17.73 -19.59 -8.82
C ASN A 75 -16.81 -19.42 -7.59
N ASP A 76 -16.71 -18.20 -7.09
CA ASP A 76 -15.84 -17.75 -6.01
C ASP A 76 -14.32 -17.76 -6.31
N VAL A 77 -13.86 -18.31 -7.41
CA VAL A 77 -12.43 -18.39 -7.79
C VAL A 77 -11.98 -17.10 -8.47
N LEU A 78 -10.86 -16.53 -8.02
CA LEU A 78 -10.28 -15.31 -8.57
C LEU A 78 -9.96 -15.45 -10.07
N GLN A 79 -10.50 -14.57 -10.88
CA GLN A 79 -10.27 -14.46 -12.33
C GLN A 79 -9.52 -13.20 -12.71
N GLY A 80 -9.83 -12.08 -12.04
CA GLY A 80 -9.29 -10.79 -12.42
C GLY A 80 -9.40 -9.73 -11.32
N ILE A 81 -8.83 -8.57 -11.61
CA ILE A 81 -8.96 -7.36 -10.79
C ILE A 81 -9.28 -6.18 -11.71
N LEU A 82 -10.29 -5.39 -11.33
CA LEU A 82 -10.63 -4.13 -11.98
C LEU A 82 -10.33 -2.99 -11.04
N THR A 83 -9.50 -2.04 -11.47
CA THR A 83 -9.05 -0.90 -10.68
C THR A 83 -9.54 0.42 -11.27
N GLU A 84 -9.52 1.50 -10.47
CA GLU A 84 -9.77 2.87 -10.97
C GLU A 84 -8.86 3.24 -12.14
N ARG A 85 -7.61 2.75 -12.14
CA ARG A 85 -6.66 2.97 -13.23
C ARG A 85 -7.13 2.29 -14.52
N ASP A 86 -7.67 1.07 -14.45
CA ASP A 86 -8.22 0.37 -15.61
C ASP A 86 -9.41 1.15 -16.18
N ILE A 87 -10.30 1.63 -15.31
CA ILE A 87 -11.46 2.43 -15.70
C ILE A 87 -11.01 3.71 -16.41
N LEU A 88 -10.05 4.42 -15.83
CA LEU A 88 -9.52 5.66 -16.40
C LEU A 88 -8.88 5.43 -17.78
N LEU A 89 -8.05 4.40 -17.92
CA LEU A 89 -7.28 4.17 -19.15
C LEU A 89 -8.04 3.43 -20.23
N LYS A 90 -8.93 2.51 -19.85
CA LYS A 90 -9.59 1.59 -20.80
C LYS A 90 -11.02 2.01 -21.12
N VAL A 91 -11.72 2.75 -20.23
CA VAL A 91 -13.15 3.05 -20.35
C VAL A 91 -13.42 4.52 -20.58
N THR A 92 -12.80 5.40 -19.79
CA THR A 92 -13.11 6.84 -19.79
C THR A 92 -12.87 7.47 -21.17
N GLY A 93 -13.88 8.18 -21.69
CA GLY A 93 -13.81 8.87 -22.97
C GLY A 93 -13.90 7.96 -24.21
N LYS A 94 -14.17 6.66 -24.06
CA LYS A 94 -14.25 5.71 -25.18
C LYS A 94 -15.67 5.54 -25.74
N GLY A 95 -16.69 6.04 -25.03
CA GLY A 95 -18.07 6.01 -25.51
C GLY A 95 -18.74 4.63 -25.36
N TYR A 96 -18.23 3.78 -24.48
CA TYR A 96 -18.89 2.50 -24.19
C TYR A 96 -20.24 2.69 -23.52
N ASP A 97 -21.21 1.85 -23.88
CA ASP A 97 -22.42 1.68 -23.11
C ASP A 97 -22.13 0.73 -21.93
N LEU A 98 -22.09 1.30 -20.73
CA LEU A 98 -21.67 0.58 -19.52
C LEU A 98 -22.64 -0.53 -19.09
N ASP A 99 -23.87 -0.51 -19.61
CA ASP A 99 -24.85 -1.56 -19.35
C ASP A 99 -24.67 -2.78 -20.29
N LEU A 100 -23.96 -2.59 -21.40
CA LEU A 100 -23.75 -3.64 -22.41
C LEU A 100 -22.38 -4.30 -22.31
N VAL A 101 -21.37 -3.58 -21.81
CA VAL A 101 -20.02 -4.13 -21.63
C VAL A 101 -19.84 -4.75 -20.25
N THR A 102 -18.95 -5.74 -20.13
CA THR A 102 -18.74 -6.47 -18.89
C THR A 102 -17.37 -6.16 -18.25
N VAL A 103 -17.24 -6.46 -16.98
CA VAL A 103 -15.98 -6.27 -16.22
C VAL A 103 -14.81 -7.02 -16.85
N ASP A 104 -15.07 -8.17 -17.48
CA ASP A 104 -14.08 -9.06 -18.07
C ASP A 104 -13.31 -8.40 -19.22
N GLU A 105 -13.96 -7.46 -19.92
CA GLU A 105 -13.37 -6.73 -21.03
C GLU A 105 -12.30 -5.71 -20.58
N PHE A 106 -12.37 -5.28 -19.33
CA PHE A 106 -11.54 -4.19 -18.81
C PHE A 106 -10.64 -4.58 -17.64
N MET A 107 -10.93 -5.68 -16.95
CA MET A 107 -10.12 -6.16 -15.84
C MET A 107 -8.69 -6.49 -16.28
N THR A 108 -7.79 -6.60 -15.33
CA THR A 108 -6.51 -7.28 -15.48
C THR A 108 -6.75 -8.75 -15.14
N PRO A 109 -6.68 -9.67 -16.11
CA PRO A 109 -6.91 -11.09 -15.85
C PRO A 109 -5.72 -11.71 -15.12
N ASP A 110 -5.99 -12.82 -14.39
CA ASP A 110 -5.00 -13.61 -13.64
C ASP A 110 -3.99 -12.73 -12.87
N PRO A 111 -4.47 -11.87 -11.95
CA PRO A 111 -3.60 -10.94 -11.25
C PRO A 111 -2.64 -11.70 -10.33
N GLU A 112 -1.48 -11.11 -10.08
CA GLU A 112 -0.56 -11.57 -9.04
C GLU A 112 -1.30 -11.61 -7.70
N TYR A 113 -1.17 -12.70 -6.97
CA TYR A 113 -1.78 -12.89 -5.66
C TYR A 113 -0.79 -13.48 -4.65
N LEU A 114 -1.17 -13.50 -3.39
CA LEU A 114 -0.46 -14.14 -2.29
C LEU A 114 -1.44 -14.99 -1.48
N THR A 115 -0.87 -15.83 -0.59
CA THR A 115 -1.66 -16.59 0.38
C THR A 115 -1.49 -16.00 1.79
N PRO A 116 -2.36 -16.35 2.74
CA PRO A 116 -2.24 -15.88 4.14
C PRO A 116 -0.90 -16.22 4.80
N GLU A 117 -0.22 -17.28 4.35
CA GLU A 117 1.05 -17.76 4.90
C GLU A 117 2.26 -16.98 4.37
N ASN A 118 2.08 -16.22 3.28
CA ASN A 118 3.17 -15.43 2.73
C ASN A 118 3.51 -14.24 3.65
N PRO A 119 4.79 -13.84 3.75
CA PRO A 119 5.19 -12.64 4.42
C PRO A 119 4.63 -11.37 3.78
N LEU A 120 4.31 -10.36 4.60
CA LEU A 120 3.86 -9.04 4.10
C LEU A 120 4.88 -8.40 3.16
N ALA A 121 6.18 -8.63 3.39
CA ALA A 121 7.27 -8.17 2.52
C ALA A 121 7.09 -8.61 1.05
N TYR A 122 6.46 -9.76 0.80
CA TYR A 122 6.20 -10.23 -0.56
C TYR A 122 5.15 -9.36 -1.27
N ALA A 123 4.17 -8.83 -0.53
CA ALA A 123 3.21 -7.89 -1.11
C ALA A 123 3.91 -6.60 -1.56
N LEU A 124 4.80 -6.04 -0.73
CA LEU A 124 5.62 -4.87 -1.09
C LEU A 124 6.48 -5.13 -2.31
N ASN A 125 7.18 -6.26 -2.33
CA ASN A 125 8.04 -6.63 -3.45
C ASN A 125 7.25 -6.78 -4.75
N LYS A 126 6.11 -7.49 -4.73
CA LYS A 126 5.23 -7.62 -5.90
C LYS A 126 4.72 -6.27 -6.39
N MET A 127 4.28 -5.38 -5.48
CA MET A 127 3.84 -4.03 -5.84
C MET A 127 4.96 -3.19 -6.45
N HIS A 128 6.18 -3.29 -5.92
CA HIS A 128 7.34 -2.56 -6.42
C HIS A 128 7.75 -3.00 -7.82
N ILE A 129 7.89 -4.32 -8.03
CA ILE A 129 8.32 -4.88 -9.32
C ILE A 129 7.21 -4.74 -10.37
N GLY A 130 5.95 -5.04 -9.99
CA GLY A 130 4.82 -5.06 -10.91
C GLY A 130 4.19 -3.70 -11.19
N GLY A 131 4.50 -2.67 -10.40
CA GLY A 131 3.95 -1.30 -10.56
C GLY A 131 2.45 -1.20 -10.26
N PHE A 132 1.88 -2.18 -9.55
CA PHE A 132 0.49 -2.17 -9.07
C PHE A 132 0.43 -1.88 -7.56
N ARG A 133 -0.75 -1.51 -7.06
CA ARG A 133 -0.94 -1.05 -5.68
C ARG A 133 -1.89 -1.93 -4.87
N HIS A 134 -2.34 -3.04 -5.44
CA HIS A 134 -3.28 -3.97 -4.82
C HIS A 134 -2.83 -5.40 -5.09
N VAL A 135 -2.82 -6.23 -4.05
CA VAL A 135 -2.50 -7.66 -4.14
C VAL A 135 -3.64 -8.45 -3.50
N PRO A 136 -4.39 -9.24 -4.27
CA PRO A 136 -5.36 -10.17 -3.73
C PRO A 136 -4.69 -11.22 -2.84
N ILE A 137 -5.35 -11.58 -1.75
CA ILE A 137 -4.97 -12.69 -0.89
C ILE A 137 -6.01 -13.78 -1.10
N VAL A 138 -5.56 -14.97 -1.46
CA VAL A 138 -6.42 -16.10 -1.77
C VAL A 138 -6.06 -17.32 -0.90
N ASN A 139 -7.03 -18.18 -0.67
CA ASN A 139 -6.78 -19.49 -0.06
C ASN A 139 -6.26 -20.50 -1.10
N ASP A 140 -6.09 -21.76 -0.69
CA ASP A 140 -5.60 -22.85 -1.56
C ASP A 140 -6.50 -23.13 -2.77
N ASP A 141 -7.79 -22.82 -2.67
CA ASP A 141 -8.76 -22.97 -3.76
C ASP A 141 -8.84 -21.71 -4.65
N ARG A 142 -7.92 -20.76 -4.49
CA ARG A 142 -7.89 -19.44 -5.17
C ARG A 142 -9.13 -18.57 -4.89
N VAL A 143 -9.84 -18.82 -3.79
CA VAL A 143 -10.95 -17.96 -3.34
C VAL A 143 -10.38 -16.74 -2.63
N PRO A 144 -10.77 -15.51 -3.01
CA PRO A 144 -10.30 -14.30 -2.35
C PRO A 144 -10.73 -14.23 -0.87
N VAL A 145 -9.76 -14.16 0.03
CA VAL A 145 -9.97 -14.04 1.47
C VAL A 145 -9.57 -12.69 2.02
N GLY A 146 -8.82 -11.89 1.24
CA GLY A 146 -8.38 -10.56 1.61
C GLY A 146 -7.90 -9.76 0.41
N LEU A 147 -7.57 -8.49 0.66
CA LEU A 147 -6.96 -7.59 -0.30
C LEU A 147 -5.99 -6.68 0.43
N ILE A 148 -4.73 -6.66 0.00
CA ILE A 148 -3.73 -5.74 0.52
C ILE A 148 -3.55 -4.60 -0.48
N GLY A 149 -3.85 -3.37 -0.05
CA GLY A 149 -3.52 -2.14 -0.77
C GLY A 149 -2.24 -1.51 -0.22
N ILE A 150 -1.53 -0.74 -1.03
CA ILE A 150 -0.32 -0.01 -0.60
C ILE A 150 -0.61 0.91 0.60
N THR A 151 -1.79 1.54 0.64
CA THR A 151 -2.20 2.39 1.76
C THR A 151 -2.35 1.61 3.06
N TYR A 152 -2.81 0.34 3.01
CA TYR A 152 -2.87 -0.53 4.18
C TYR A 152 -1.46 -0.79 4.74
N ILE A 153 -0.50 -1.08 3.87
CA ILE A 153 0.89 -1.30 4.27
C ILE A 153 1.48 -0.03 4.89
N ILE A 154 1.27 1.12 4.24
CA ILE A 154 1.74 2.42 4.76
C ILE A 154 1.12 2.71 6.15
N SER A 155 -0.18 2.46 6.33
CA SER A 155 -0.84 2.65 7.62
C SER A 155 -0.26 1.71 8.69
N THR A 156 -0.02 0.44 8.35
CA THR A 156 0.57 -0.54 9.27
C THR A 156 1.98 -0.11 9.71
N ILE A 157 2.78 0.42 8.78
CA ILE A 157 4.11 0.96 9.07
C ILE A 157 3.97 2.25 9.91
N ALA A 158 3.09 3.17 9.52
CA ALA A 158 2.87 4.43 10.22
C ALA A 158 2.37 4.23 11.66
N ASP A 159 1.51 3.24 11.90
CA ASP A 159 1.05 2.90 13.24
C ASP A 159 2.19 2.40 14.14
N TYR A 160 3.18 1.75 13.53
CA TYR A 160 4.38 1.32 14.21
C TYR A 160 5.27 2.50 14.62
N PHE A 161 5.46 3.46 13.70
CA PHE A 161 6.23 4.69 13.91
C PHE A 161 5.39 5.85 14.46
N SER A 162 4.18 5.58 14.94
CA SER A 162 3.25 6.66 15.32
C SER A 162 3.82 7.62 16.36
N ARG A 163 4.71 7.16 17.24
CA ARG A 163 5.37 8.01 18.23
C ARG A 163 6.44 8.90 17.61
N GLU A 164 7.21 8.38 16.66
CA GLU A 164 8.27 9.10 15.97
C GLU A 164 7.68 10.08 14.95
N ILE A 165 6.67 9.67 14.18
CA ILE A 165 6.03 10.50 13.14
C ILE A 165 5.16 11.60 13.74
N ILE A 166 4.38 11.29 14.79
CA ILE A 166 3.47 12.27 15.44
C ILE A 166 4.26 13.32 16.22
N ASN A 167 5.43 12.97 16.73
CA ASN A 167 6.30 13.86 17.49
C ASN A 167 7.30 14.65 16.63
N LEU A 168 7.29 14.48 15.31
CA LEU A 168 8.07 15.35 14.44
C LEU A 168 7.60 16.81 14.63
N PRO A 169 8.52 17.75 14.92
CA PRO A 169 8.15 19.16 15.00
C PRO A 169 7.55 19.54 13.63
N PRO A 170 6.49 20.38 13.62
CA PRO A 170 5.97 20.91 12.38
C PRO A 170 7.13 21.57 11.63
N LEU A 171 7.32 21.17 10.37
CA LEU A 171 8.29 21.85 9.52
C LEU A 171 7.93 23.33 9.52
N ASP A 172 8.78 24.18 10.11
CA ASP A 172 8.70 25.62 9.94
C ASP A 172 8.83 25.92 8.44
N ARG A 173 7.70 25.93 7.75
CA ARG A 173 7.64 26.62 6.46
C ARG A 173 7.81 28.09 6.78
N GLN A 174 9.04 28.57 6.72
CA GLN A 174 9.25 29.96 6.40
C GLN A 174 8.61 30.16 5.01
N VAL A 175 7.37 30.64 5.04
CA VAL A 175 6.75 31.22 3.85
C VAL A 175 7.56 32.50 3.60
N ASP A 176 8.50 32.41 2.66
CA ASP A 176 9.18 33.61 2.17
C ASP A 176 8.11 34.48 1.52
N SER A 177 7.66 35.49 2.29
CA SER A 177 6.61 36.44 1.87
C SER A 177 7.06 37.37 0.76
N ASP A 178 8.26 37.17 0.21
CA ASP A 178 8.89 38.03 -0.80
C ASP A 178 8.87 37.44 -2.24
N GLN A 179 8.15 36.33 -2.49
CA GLN A 179 7.89 35.93 -3.87
C GLN A 179 6.59 36.62 -4.34
N PRO A 180 6.67 37.53 -5.35
CA PRO A 180 5.47 38.08 -5.97
C PRO A 180 4.73 36.93 -6.67
N GLU A 181 3.43 36.81 -6.37
CA GLU A 181 2.53 35.90 -7.05
C GLU A 181 2.65 36.16 -8.56
N GLY A 182 3.23 35.19 -9.27
CA GLY A 182 3.33 35.23 -10.72
C GLY A 182 1.94 35.09 -11.36
N GLY A 183 1.60 36.07 -12.17
CA GLY A 183 0.39 36.10 -12.98
C GLY A 183 0.34 35.02 -14.07
#